data_45c453b293f9e961ced97e54c850f742
#
_entry.id   45c453b293f9e961ced97e54c850f742
#
_cell.length_a   1.000
_cell.length_b   1.000
_cell.length_c   1.000
_cell.angle_alpha   90.00
_cell.angle_beta   90.00
_cell.angle_gamma   90.00
#
_symmetry.space_group_name_H-M   'P 1'
#
loop_
_entity.id
_entity.type
_entity.pdbx_description
1 polymer ?
#
loop_
_entity_poly.entity_id
_entity_poly.type
_entity_poly.pdbx_seq_one_letter_code
_entity_poly.pdbx_strand_id
1 'polypeptide(L)'
;MKVIGVRFRKAGKIYFFDPLDMDIKQGMNVIVETARGVEYGFVVMGVRDVEEEKIVQPLKPVLRIATPEDDMIQNQNHEKEQAAFGICLEKIKKHGLDMKLIDSEYTFDNNKLLFYFTADGRIDFRELVKDLAAVFKTRIELRQIGVRDETKIMGGIGICGRSLCCHTYLSEFAPVSIKMAKEQNLSLNPTKISGVCGRLMCCLKNEEEAYEELNNKLPNVGDFVTTKDGLRGEVQSVSVLKQLVKVIVTLENDEKEVKEYHVTDLRFKPRRKRDHMQMDNELRQLELLEKKEGKSHLDDA
;
A
#
# COMPACT_ATOMS: atom_id res chain seq x y z
N MET A 1 -6.81 -25.76 -8.59
CA MET A 1 -6.97 -26.17 -7.18
C MET A 1 -8.03 -25.29 -6.54
N LYS A 2 -8.99 -25.89 -5.81
CA LYS A 2 -10.05 -25.11 -5.13
C LYS A 2 -9.48 -24.42 -3.90
N VAL A 3 -9.69 -23.11 -3.77
CA VAL A 3 -9.23 -22.31 -2.63
C VAL A 3 -10.27 -21.28 -2.23
N ILE A 4 -10.18 -20.80 -0.99
CA ILE A 4 -10.84 -19.59 -0.52
C ILE A 4 -9.80 -18.54 -0.18
N GLY A 5 -10.18 -17.26 -0.28
CA GLY A 5 -9.34 -16.15 0.14
C GLY A 5 -9.78 -15.60 1.50
N VAL A 6 -8.91 -15.65 2.48
CA VAL A 6 -9.16 -15.22 3.86
C VAL A 6 -8.30 -14.02 4.21
N ARG A 7 -8.84 -13.07 4.94
CA ARG A 7 -8.17 -11.88 5.43
C ARG A 7 -8.35 -11.76 6.94
N PHE A 8 -7.28 -11.39 7.65
CA PHE A 8 -7.27 -11.25 9.12
C PHE A 8 -7.43 -9.80 9.58
N ARG A 9 -7.13 -8.82 8.72
CA ARG A 9 -7.24 -7.38 9.00
C ARG A 9 -7.88 -6.67 7.82
N LYS A 10 -8.56 -5.55 8.05
CA LYS A 10 -9.36 -4.80 7.06
C LYS A 10 -8.65 -4.57 5.71
N ALA A 11 -7.40 -4.13 5.71
CA ALA A 11 -6.56 -3.97 4.52
C ALA A 11 -5.39 -4.97 4.50
N GLY A 12 -5.54 -6.13 5.15
CA GLY A 12 -4.52 -7.17 5.21
C GLY A 12 -4.35 -7.90 3.88
N LYS A 13 -3.24 -8.60 3.74
CA LYS A 13 -3.00 -9.54 2.64
C LYS A 13 -4.08 -10.63 2.64
N ILE A 14 -4.45 -11.09 1.46
CA ILE A 14 -5.35 -12.24 1.29
C ILE A 14 -4.49 -13.50 1.28
N TYR A 15 -4.84 -14.44 2.12
CA TYR A 15 -4.20 -15.75 2.20
C TYR A 15 -5.15 -16.81 1.67
N PHE A 16 -4.61 -17.77 0.93
CA PHE A 16 -5.39 -18.87 0.38
C PHE A 16 -5.38 -20.05 1.33
N PHE A 17 -6.56 -20.67 1.48
CA PHE A 17 -6.77 -21.88 2.28
C PHE A 17 -7.61 -22.88 1.50
N ASP A 18 -7.41 -24.18 1.81
CA ASP A 18 -8.21 -25.25 1.27
C ASP A 18 -9.58 -25.30 1.98
N PRO A 19 -10.70 -25.10 1.27
CA PRO A 19 -12.02 -25.17 1.87
C PRO A 19 -12.45 -26.58 2.26
N LEU A 20 -11.70 -27.62 1.86
CA LEU A 20 -12.13 -29.01 1.94
C LEU A 20 -13.52 -29.20 1.29
N ASP A 21 -14.44 -29.93 1.96
CA ASP A 21 -15.82 -30.15 1.50
C ASP A 21 -16.82 -29.13 2.10
N MET A 22 -16.35 -28.03 2.70
CA MET A 22 -17.22 -27.06 3.35
C MET A 22 -17.80 -26.05 2.35
N ASP A 23 -19.12 -25.77 2.45
CA ASP A 23 -19.80 -24.71 1.66
C ASP A 23 -19.46 -23.32 2.24
N ILE A 24 -18.28 -22.80 1.92
CA ILE A 24 -17.79 -21.52 2.40
C ILE A 24 -18.08 -20.44 1.37
N LYS A 25 -18.83 -19.41 1.77
CA LYS A 25 -19.21 -18.27 0.93
C LYS A 25 -18.45 -17.01 1.35
N GLN A 26 -18.32 -16.09 0.41
CA GLN A 26 -17.81 -14.75 0.69
C GLN A 26 -18.67 -14.07 1.76
N GLY A 27 -18.01 -13.41 2.73
CA GLY A 27 -18.68 -12.75 3.85
C GLY A 27 -18.79 -13.60 5.11
N MET A 28 -18.49 -14.90 5.04
CA MET A 28 -18.41 -15.76 6.23
C MET A 28 -17.10 -15.56 6.99
N ASN A 29 -17.12 -15.93 8.26
CA ASN A 29 -15.93 -16.04 9.08
C ASN A 29 -15.51 -17.50 9.23
N VAL A 30 -14.21 -17.74 9.30
CA VAL A 30 -13.63 -19.08 9.39
C VAL A 30 -12.50 -19.13 10.42
N ILE A 31 -12.33 -20.30 11.00
CA ILE A 31 -11.19 -20.61 11.86
C ILE A 31 -10.16 -21.36 11.04
N VAL A 32 -8.94 -20.85 11.02
CA VAL A 32 -7.82 -21.41 10.25
C VAL A 32 -6.58 -21.55 11.10
N GLU A 33 -5.69 -22.45 10.72
CA GLU A 33 -4.38 -22.54 11.32
C GLU A 33 -3.34 -21.82 10.47
N THR A 34 -2.62 -20.89 11.10
CA THR A 34 -1.52 -20.14 10.47
C THR A 34 -0.18 -20.48 11.11
N ALA A 35 0.90 -19.87 10.64
CA ALA A 35 2.22 -19.99 11.30
C ALA A 35 2.22 -19.36 12.71
N ARG A 36 1.25 -18.48 13.01
CA ARG A 36 1.11 -17.81 14.32
C ARG A 36 0.31 -18.64 15.33
N GLY A 37 -0.52 -19.55 14.85
CA GLY A 37 -1.47 -20.36 15.62
C GLY A 37 -2.84 -20.39 14.96
N VAL A 38 -3.86 -20.70 15.76
CA VAL A 38 -5.25 -20.66 15.32
C VAL A 38 -5.72 -19.22 15.25
N GLU A 39 -6.29 -18.82 14.11
CA GLU A 39 -6.74 -17.46 13.87
C GLU A 39 -8.18 -17.44 13.32
N TYR A 40 -8.87 -16.36 13.68
CA TYR A 40 -10.19 -16.02 13.16
C TYR A 40 -10.03 -15.14 11.91
N GLY A 41 -10.57 -15.57 10.79
CA GLY A 41 -10.41 -14.90 9.51
C GLY A 41 -11.72 -14.62 8.79
N PHE A 42 -11.76 -13.52 8.04
CA PHE A 42 -12.88 -13.12 7.21
C PHE A 42 -12.68 -13.58 5.76
N VAL A 43 -13.67 -14.28 5.19
CA VAL A 43 -13.65 -14.78 3.82
C VAL A 43 -13.98 -13.64 2.84
N VAL A 44 -12.96 -13.15 2.16
CA VAL A 44 -13.10 -12.09 1.13
C VAL A 44 -13.34 -12.64 -0.26
N MET A 45 -13.01 -13.90 -0.49
CA MET A 45 -13.20 -14.61 -1.74
C MET A 45 -13.71 -16.03 -1.44
N GLY A 46 -14.92 -16.34 -1.89
CA GLY A 46 -15.49 -17.68 -1.79
C GLY A 46 -14.71 -18.71 -2.62
N VAL A 47 -15.18 -19.95 -2.62
CA VAL A 47 -14.52 -21.06 -3.31
C VAL A 47 -14.30 -20.76 -4.79
N ARG A 48 -13.05 -20.79 -5.24
CA ARG A 48 -12.64 -20.58 -6.64
C ARG A 48 -11.52 -21.55 -7.02
N ASP A 49 -11.45 -21.85 -8.31
CA ASP A 49 -10.30 -22.53 -8.89
C ASP A 49 -9.20 -21.52 -9.20
N VAL A 50 -8.01 -21.73 -8.63
CA VAL A 50 -6.82 -20.89 -8.83
C VAL A 50 -5.70 -21.78 -9.34
N GLU A 51 -4.86 -21.22 -10.23
CA GLU A 51 -3.65 -21.88 -10.74
C GLU A 51 -2.68 -22.17 -9.60
N GLU A 52 -2.08 -23.35 -9.59
CA GLU A 52 -1.18 -23.78 -8.51
C GLU A 52 0.06 -22.90 -8.36
N GLU A 53 0.52 -22.27 -9.45
CA GLU A 53 1.67 -21.36 -9.46
C GLU A 53 1.45 -20.09 -8.61
N LYS A 54 0.19 -19.70 -8.37
CA LYS A 54 -0.20 -18.53 -7.56
C LYS A 54 -0.40 -18.85 -6.08
N ILE A 55 -0.25 -20.13 -5.69
CA ILE A 55 -0.52 -20.61 -4.34
C ILE A 55 0.79 -20.93 -3.64
N VAL A 56 0.95 -20.41 -2.42
CA VAL A 56 2.09 -20.76 -1.56
C VAL A 56 1.84 -22.14 -0.95
N GLN A 57 2.66 -23.10 -1.33
CA GLN A 57 2.61 -24.48 -0.81
C GLN A 57 3.38 -24.60 0.53
N PRO A 58 2.92 -25.46 1.48
CA PRO A 58 1.72 -26.28 1.44
C PRO A 58 0.46 -25.47 1.77
N LEU A 59 -0.62 -25.70 0.98
CA LEU A 59 -1.91 -25.07 1.24
C LEU A 59 -2.49 -25.64 2.55
N LYS A 60 -2.77 -24.76 3.51
CA LYS A 60 -3.37 -25.17 4.79
C LYS A 60 -4.88 -25.27 4.67
N PRO A 61 -5.52 -26.26 5.33
CA PRO A 61 -6.97 -26.39 5.32
C PRO A 61 -7.65 -25.38 6.26
N VAL A 62 -8.89 -25.07 5.98
CA VAL A 62 -9.80 -24.45 6.93
C VAL A 62 -10.15 -25.46 8.00
N LEU A 63 -10.06 -25.09 9.28
CA LEU A 63 -10.41 -25.97 10.39
C LEU A 63 -11.93 -26.11 10.48
N ARG A 64 -12.66 -25.00 10.42
CA ARG A 64 -14.12 -24.95 10.44
C ARG A 64 -14.65 -23.57 10.12
N ILE A 65 -15.94 -23.48 9.81
CA ILE A 65 -16.67 -22.21 9.75
C ILE A 65 -16.85 -21.69 11.19
N ALA A 66 -16.71 -20.38 11.37
CA ALA A 66 -16.89 -19.74 12.66
C ALA A 66 -18.35 -19.82 13.12
N THR A 67 -18.55 -20.03 14.40
CA THR A 67 -19.85 -20.05 15.07
C THR A 67 -20.12 -18.71 15.75
N PRO A 68 -21.36 -18.38 16.14
CA PRO A 68 -21.65 -17.18 16.95
C PRO A 68 -20.86 -17.11 18.27
N GLU A 69 -20.48 -18.26 18.82
CA GLU A 69 -19.62 -18.31 20.02
C GLU A 69 -18.20 -17.84 19.70
N ASP A 70 -17.67 -18.17 18.51
CA ASP A 70 -16.37 -17.68 18.04
C ASP A 70 -16.37 -16.16 17.84
N ASP A 71 -17.47 -15.63 17.31
CA ASP A 71 -17.65 -14.19 17.15
C ASP A 71 -17.61 -13.48 18.53
N MET A 72 -18.24 -14.10 19.54
CA MET A 72 -18.17 -13.58 20.93
C MET A 72 -16.76 -13.64 21.50
N ILE A 73 -16.04 -14.74 21.29
CA ILE A 73 -14.64 -14.88 21.72
C ILE A 73 -13.78 -13.81 21.06
N GLN A 74 -13.93 -13.60 19.74
CA GLN A 74 -13.19 -12.58 19.02
C GLN A 74 -13.46 -11.17 19.55
N ASN A 75 -14.71 -10.84 19.85
CA ASN A 75 -15.07 -9.56 20.45
C ASN A 75 -14.46 -9.40 21.85
N GLN A 76 -14.49 -10.43 22.69
CA GLN A 76 -13.85 -10.42 24.00
C GLN A 76 -12.32 -10.26 23.89
N ASN A 77 -11.70 -10.89 22.90
CA ASN A 77 -10.28 -10.71 22.65
C ASN A 77 -9.96 -9.27 22.29
N HIS A 78 -10.80 -8.64 21.46
CA HIS A 78 -10.62 -7.23 21.11
C HIS A 78 -10.74 -6.28 22.33
N GLU A 79 -11.65 -6.56 23.27
CA GLU A 79 -11.73 -5.80 24.53
C GLU A 79 -10.47 -6.00 25.39
N LYS A 80 -9.98 -7.23 25.48
CA LYS A 80 -8.72 -7.55 26.19
C LYS A 80 -7.51 -6.87 25.56
N GLU A 81 -7.46 -6.79 24.22
CA GLU A 81 -6.43 -6.10 23.45
C GLU A 81 -6.34 -4.62 23.85
N GLN A 82 -7.49 -3.94 23.91
CA GLN A 82 -7.53 -2.54 24.31
C GLN A 82 -7.02 -2.34 25.77
N ALA A 83 -7.41 -3.22 26.68
CA ALA A 83 -6.90 -3.18 28.05
C ALA A 83 -5.38 -3.48 28.10
N ALA A 84 -4.93 -4.46 27.34
CA ALA A 84 -3.51 -4.82 27.25
C ALA A 84 -2.66 -3.70 26.67
N PHE A 85 -3.18 -2.97 25.70
CA PHE A 85 -2.52 -1.79 25.14
C PHE A 85 -2.25 -0.73 26.18
N GLY A 86 -3.25 -0.41 27.02
CA GLY A 86 -3.09 0.56 28.11
C GLY A 86 -2.02 0.14 29.13
N ILE A 87 -2.06 -1.13 29.56
CA ILE A 87 -1.08 -1.68 30.51
C ILE A 87 0.33 -1.66 29.92
N CYS A 88 0.48 -2.06 28.65
CA CYS A 88 1.78 -2.06 27.97
C CYS A 88 2.35 -0.63 27.87
N LEU A 89 1.51 0.35 27.55
CA LEU A 89 1.92 1.76 27.46
C LEU A 89 2.45 2.30 28.79
N GLU A 90 1.80 1.96 29.92
CA GLU A 90 2.27 2.32 31.27
C GLU A 90 3.62 1.66 31.56
N LYS A 91 3.78 0.38 31.21
CA LYS A 91 5.04 -0.34 31.42
C LYS A 91 6.18 0.22 30.59
N ILE A 92 5.94 0.57 29.30
CA ILE A 92 6.93 1.23 28.45
C ILE A 92 7.42 2.52 29.09
N LYS A 93 6.51 3.35 29.60
CA LYS A 93 6.85 4.59 30.34
C LYS A 93 7.67 4.31 31.59
N LYS A 94 7.28 3.29 32.38
CA LYS A 94 7.99 2.90 33.61
C LYS A 94 9.43 2.45 33.33
N HIS A 95 9.65 1.71 32.25
CA HIS A 95 10.98 1.26 31.83
C HIS A 95 11.79 2.31 31.06
N GLY A 96 11.21 3.49 30.77
CA GLY A 96 11.89 4.58 30.06
C GLY A 96 12.33 4.22 28.64
N LEU A 97 11.58 3.35 27.96
CA LEU A 97 11.93 2.87 26.61
C LEU A 97 11.46 3.89 25.55
N ASP A 98 12.38 4.25 24.64
CA ASP A 98 12.09 5.14 23.53
C ASP A 98 11.49 4.35 22.35
N MET A 99 10.23 3.95 22.54
CA MET A 99 9.44 3.19 21.57
C MET A 99 7.99 3.66 21.59
N LYS A 100 7.35 3.66 20.44
CA LYS A 100 5.94 3.99 20.29
C LYS A 100 5.12 2.72 20.08
N LEU A 101 4.27 2.40 21.05
CA LEU A 101 3.31 1.30 20.91
C LEU A 101 2.25 1.68 19.88
N ILE A 102 1.95 0.79 18.94
CA ILE A 102 1.02 1.03 17.84
C ILE A 102 -0.24 0.20 17.97
N ASP A 103 -0.10 -1.09 18.33
CA ASP A 103 -1.23 -2.02 18.38
C ASP A 103 -0.93 -3.20 19.30
N SER A 104 -1.98 -3.90 19.73
CA SER A 104 -1.88 -5.16 20.47
C SER A 104 -2.90 -6.16 19.93
N GLU A 105 -2.53 -7.43 19.82
CA GLU A 105 -3.32 -8.48 19.19
C GLU A 105 -3.18 -9.80 19.96
N TYR A 106 -4.29 -10.40 20.37
CA TYR A 106 -4.32 -11.77 20.87
C TYR A 106 -4.48 -12.74 19.72
N THR A 107 -3.79 -13.87 19.75
CA THR A 107 -4.18 -15.00 18.90
C THR A 107 -5.56 -15.49 19.33
N PHE A 108 -6.34 -16.05 18.41
CA PHE A 108 -7.72 -16.47 18.68
C PHE A 108 -7.83 -17.45 19.88
N ASP A 109 -6.82 -18.32 20.03
CA ASP A 109 -6.69 -19.27 21.13
C ASP A 109 -6.16 -18.66 22.43
N ASN A 110 -5.90 -17.35 22.48
CA ASN A 110 -5.30 -16.62 23.61
C ASN A 110 -3.93 -17.14 24.10
N ASN A 111 -3.24 -17.96 23.30
CA ASN A 111 -1.94 -18.51 23.66
C ASN A 111 -0.79 -17.51 23.52
N LYS A 112 -1.00 -16.45 22.73
CA LYS A 112 0.00 -15.39 22.51
C LYS A 112 -0.66 -14.02 22.52
N LEU A 113 0.11 -13.04 23.02
CA LEU A 113 -0.21 -11.63 22.95
C LEU A 113 0.95 -10.92 22.21
N LEU A 114 0.63 -10.33 21.07
CA LEU A 114 1.56 -9.59 20.24
C LEU A 114 1.40 -8.09 20.50
N PHE A 115 2.52 -7.39 20.62
CA PHE A 115 2.55 -5.93 20.66
C PHE A 115 3.36 -5.41 19.48
N TYR A 116 2.76 -4.52 18.69
CA TYR A 116 3.39 -3.88 17.55
C TYR A 116 3.89 -2.50 17.95
N PHE A 117 5.13 -2.20 17.62
CA PHE A 117 5.73 -0.92 17.98
C PHE A 117 6.65 -0.39 16.86
N THR A 118 6.91 0.93 16.90
CA THR A 118 7.94 1.58 16.11
C THR A 118 9.01 2.18 17.02
N ALA A 119 10.25 2.21 16.55
CA ALA A 119 11.38 2.85 17.22
C ALA A 119 12.46 3.19 16.19
N ASP A 120 13.25 4.25 16.46
CA ASP A 120 14.31 4.72 15.57
C ASP A 120 15.55 3.81 15.57
N GLY A 121 15.64 2.89 16.52
CA GLY A 121 16.78 1.99 16.66
C GLY A 121 16.41 0.66 17.33
N ARG A 122 17.45 -0.08 17.69
CA ARG A 122 17.28 -1.34 18.43
C ARG A 122 17.00 -1.06 19.90
N ILE A 123 15.87 -1.54 20.39
CA ILE A 123 15.44 -1.41 21.79
C ILE A 123 15.72 -2.69 22.58
N ASP A 124 16.25 -2.56 23.78
CA ASP A 124 16.32 -3.69 24.72
C ASP A 124 15.05 -3.75 25.57
N PHE A 125 14.15 -4.63 25.19
CA PHE A 125 12.85 -4.79 25.85
C PHE A 125 12.75 -6.06 26.72
N ARG A 126 13.88 -6.69 27.08
CA ARG A 126 13.87 -7.95 27.86
C ARG A 126 13.15 -7.83 29.21
N GLU A 127 13.39 -6.76 29.94
CA GLU A 127 12.71 -6.51 31.21
C GLU A 127 11.22 -6.17 31.03
N LEU A 128 10.88 -5.43 29.98
CA LEU A 128 9.48 -5.17 29.61
C LEU A 128 8.73 -6.48 29.34
N VAL A 129 9.33 -7.40 28.57
CA VAL A 129 8.70 -8.70 28.25
C VAL A 129 8.45 -9.51 29.52
N LYS A 130 9.39 -9.54 30.47
CA LYS A 130 9.21 -10.24 31.77
C LYS A 130 8.06 -9.63 32.56
N ASP A 131 8.01 -8.32 32.65
CA ASP A 131 6.95 -7.59 33.33
C ASP A 131 5.56 -7.86 32.72
N LEU A 132 5.46 -7.82 31.39
CA LEU A 132 4.23 -8.11 30.66
C LEU A 132 3.80 -9.59 30.81
N ALA A 133 4.76 -10.53 30.72
CA ALA A 133 4.48 -11.95 30.92
C ALA A 133 3.97 -12.26 32.34
N ALA A 134 4.47 -11.56 33.33
CA ALA A 134 4.00 -11.69 34.73
C ALA A 134 2.54 -11.22 34.91
N VAL A 135 2.14 -10.17 34.15
CA VAL A 135 0.80 -9.60 34.20
C VAL A 135 -0.20 -10.47 33.44
N PHE A 136 0.12 -10.80 32.19
CA PHE A 136 -0.82 -11.46 31.27
C PHE A 136 -0.80 -12.98 31.35
N LYS A 137 0.24 -13.57 31.98
CA LYS A 137 0.46 -15.03 32.09
C LYS A 137 0.35 -15.77 30.76
N THR A 138 0.73 -15.11 29.69
CA THR A 138 0.64 -15.54 28.28
C THR A 138 1.97 -15.28 27.61
N ARG A 139 2.27 -15.98 26.51
CA ARG A 139 3.47 -15.73 25.73
C ARG A 139 3.39 -14.35 25.07
N ILE A 140 4.36 -13.49 25.40
CA ILE A 140 4.45 -12.13 24.88
C ILE A 140 5.41 -12.10 23.68
N GLU A 141 4.98 -11.51 22.58
CA GLU A 141 5.82 -11.22 21.42
C GLU A 141 5.80 -9.71 21.14
N LEU A 142 6.97 -9.09 21.09
CA LEU A 142 7.14 -7.68 20.68
C LEU A 142 7.66 -7.65 19.24
N ARG A 143 6.93 -6.98 18.35
CA ARG A 143 7.28 -6.86 16.93
C ARG A 143 7.47 -5.40 16.55
N GLN A 144 8.68 -5.09 16.13
CA GLN A 144 8.95 -3.79 15.52
C GLN A 144 8.38 -3.78 14.10
N ILE A 145 7.62 -2.73 13.77
CA ILE A 145 7.02 -2.53 12.45
C ILE A 145 7.56 -1.26 11.80
N GLY A 146 7.48 -1.19 10.48
CA GLY A 146 7.91 -0.03 9.72
C GLY A 146 6.87 1.11 9.79
N VAL A 147 7.31 2.33 9.49
CA VAL A 147 6.46 3.55 9.50
C VAL A 147 5.25 3.46 8.55
N ARG A 148 5.36 2.69 7.46
CA ARG A 148 4.23 2.46 6.56
C ARG A 148 3.19 1.52 7.17
N ASP A 149 3.63 0.49 7.89
CA ASP A 149 2.73 -0.44 8.58
C ASP A 149 2.05 0.23 9.77
N GLU A 150 2.77 1.09 10.52
CA GLU A 150 2.17 1.98 11.50
C GLU A 150 1.05 2.82 10.88
N THR A 151 1.34 3.53 9.78
CA THR A 151 0.36 4.33 9.06
C THR A 151 -0.82 3.49 8.54
N LYS A 152 -0.57 2.25 8.13
CA LYS A 152 -1.59 1.30 7.67
C LYS A 152 -2.54 0.89 8.81
N ILE A 153 -2.01 0.68 10.01
CA ILE A 153 -2.80 0.33 11.20
C ILE A 153 -3.61 1.53 11.67
N MET A 154 -2.95 2.68 11.88
CA MET A 154 -3.59 3.87 12.42
C MET A 154 -4.60 4.52 11.44
N GLY A 155 -4.36 4.42 10.14
CA GLY A 155 -5.19 5.07 9.13
C GLY A 155 -4.95 6.58 9.06
N GLY A 156 -5.92 7.27 8.46
CA GLY A 156 -5.90 8.72 8.28
C GLY A 156 -6.36 9.16 6.90
N ILE A 157 -6.15 10.44 6.59
CA ILE A 157 -6.51 11.07 5.32
C ILE A 157 -5.25 11.47 4.56
N GLY A 158 -5.17 11.11 3.29
CA GLY A 158 -4.07 11.49 2.41
C GLY A 158 -4.17 12.95 1.94
N ILE A 159 -3.11 13.45 1.31
CA ILE A 159 -3.08 14.79 0.70
C ILE A 159 -4.14 14.96 -0.40
N CYS A 160 -4.66 13.87 -0.94
CA CYS A 160 -5.75 13.84 -1.93
C CYS A 160 -7.15 13.98 -1.29
N GLY A 161 -7.27 14.11 0.05
CA GLY A 161 -8.52 14.20 0.77
C GLY A 161 -9.28 12.88 0.95
N ARG A 162 -8.72 11.74 0.51
CA ARG A 162 -9.30 10.40 0.67
C ARG A 162 -8.63 9.67 1.83
N SER A 163 -9.32 8.67 2.39
CA SER A 163 -8.71 7.72 3.33
C SER A 163 -7.48 7.07 2.70
N LEU A 164 -6.45 6.81 3.52
CA LEU A 164 -5.18 6.26 3.06
C LEU A 164 -5.38 4.93 2.31
N CYS A 165 -4.77 4.81 1.12
CA CYS A 165 -4.84 3.61 0.29
C CYS A 165 -4.36 2.36 1.05
N CYS A 166 -3.27 2.49 1.81
CA CYS A 166 -2.72 1.41 2.63
C CYS A 166 -3.66 0.95 3.75
N HIS A 167 -4.52 1.82 4.26
CA HIS A 167 -5.49 1.50 5.30
C HIS A 167 -6.79 0.90 4.75
N THR A 168 -7.12 1.17 3.48
CA THR A 168 -8.42 0.80 2.90
C THR A 168 -8.36 -0.42 2.01
N TYR A 169 -7.57 -0.41 0.94
CA TYR A 169 -7.60 -1.47 -0.09
C TYR A 169 -6.21 -2.00 -0.50
N LEU A 170 -5.14 -1.19 -0.35
CA LEU A 170 -3.82 -1.58 -0.80
C LEU A 170 -3.15 -2.48 0.24
N SER A 171 -3.22 -3.78 0.02
CA SER A 171 -2.70 -4.79 0.95
C SER A 171 -1.20 -5.04 0.80
N GLU A 172 -0.67 -4.94 -0.42
CA GLU A 172 0.72 -5.21 -0.75
C GLU A 172 1.41 -3.96 -1.30
N PHE A 173 2.72 -3.86 -1.08
CA PHE A 173 3.53 -2.73 -1.49
C PHE A 173 4.62 -3.19 -2.44
N ALA A 174 4.56 -2.70 -3.67
CA ALA A 174 5.66 -2.80 -4.62
C ALA A 174 6.61 -1.59 -4.46
N PRO A 175 7.87 -1.74 -4.87
CA PRO A 175 8.82 -0.62 -4.91
C PRO A 175 8.26 0.55 -5.72
N VAL A 176 8.45 1.77 -5.20
CA VAL A 176 8.03 3.02 -5.85
C VAL A 176 9.26 3.80 -6.25
N SER A 177 9.27 4.37 -7.45
CA SER A 177 10.37 5.20 -7.96
C SER A 177 9.91 6.63 -8.25
N ILE A 178 10.86 7.57 -8.21
CA ILE A 178 10.62 8.97 -8.59
C ILE A 178 10.19 9.10 -10.06
N LYS A 179 10.61 8.15 -10.91
CA LYS A 179 10.20 8.09 -12.31
C LYS A 179 8.68 8.03 -12.45
N MET A 180 7.99 7.24 -11.61
CA MET A 180 6.53 7.15 -11.60
C MET A 180 5.88 8.50 -11.31
N ALA A 181 6.45 9.31 -10.41
CA ALA A 181 5.95 10.65 -10.11
C ALA A 181 6.09 11.60 -11.32
N LYS A 182 7.20 11.51 -12.07
CA LYS A 182 7.39 12.26 -13.32
C LYS A 182 6.38 11.85 -14.38
N GLU A 183 6.16 10.56 -14.58
CA GLU A 183 5.20 10.03 -15.56
C GLU A 183 3.76 10.44 -15.23
N GLN A 184 3.46 10.69 -13.96
CA GLN A 184 2.18 11.20 -13.49
C GLN A 184 2.09 12.73 -13.44
N ASN A 185 3.09 13.43 -14.00
CA ASN A 185 3.20 14.91 -14.01
C ASN A 185 3.12 15.55 -12.62
N LEU A 186 3.63 14.87 -11.59
CA LEU A 186 3.74 15.42 -10.26
C LEU A 186 5.05 16.23 -10.09
N SER A 187 4.94 17.33 -9.34
CA SER A 187 6.12 18.06 -8.91
C SER A 187 7.02 17.16 -8.06
N LEU A 188 8.33 17.15 -8.34
CA LEU A 188 9.30 16.34 -7.59
C LEU A 188 9.63 16.90 -6.19
N ASN A 189 8.84 17.85 -5.72
CA ASN A 189 8.97 18.33 -4.34
C ASN A 189 8.64 17.17 -3.38
N PRO A 190 9.53 16.80 -2.45
CA PRO A 190 9.33 15.74 -1.47
C PRO A 190 8.00 15.83 -0.74
N THR A 191 7.54 17.03 -0.39
CA THR A 191 6.25 17.24 0.28
C THR A 191 5.03 16.88 -0.58
N LYS A 192 5.19 16.79 -1.90
CA LYS A 192 4.11 16.45 -2.84
C LYS A 192 4.11 14.98 -3.27
N ILE A 193 5.26 14.31 -3.20
CA ILE A 193 5.41 12.91 -3.62
C ILE A 193 5.55 11.94 -2.44
N SER A 194 5.74 12.45 -1.21
CA SER A 194 5.77 11.62 0.00
C SER A 194 4.37 11.45 0.60
N GLY A 195 4.09 10.26 1.07
CA GLY A 195 2.89 9.94 1.85
C GLY A 195 3.02 10.40 3.30
N VAL A 196 1.96 10.23 4.07
CA VAL A 196 1.91 10.52 5.51
C VAL A 196 2.98 9.73 6.29
N CYS A 197 3.36 8.55 5.80
CA CYS A 197 4.42 7.73 6.38
C CYS A 197 5.85 8.22 6.09
N GLY A 198 6.03 9.35 5.39
CA GLY A 198 7.35 9.88 5.01
C GLY A 198 8.04 9.17 3.83
N ARG A 199 7.51 8.07 3.34
CA ARG A 199 8.01 7.36 2.15
C ARG A 199 7.23 7.78 0.90
N LEU A 200 7.77 7.50 -0.30
CA LEU A 200 7.07 7.76 -1.57
C LEU A 200 5.65 7.17 -1.55
N MET A 201 4.70 7.89 -2.11
CA MET A 201 3.28 7.51 -2.11
C MET A 201 3.06 6.19 -2.85
N CYS A 202 2.46 5.21 -2.19
CA CYS A 202 2.17 3.89 -2.75
C CYS A 202 1.14 3.94 -3.90
N CYS A 203 0.29 4.96 -3.96
CA CYS A 203 -0.64 5.17 -5.07
C CYS A 203 0.07 5.43 -6.40
N LEU A 204 1.29 5.99 -6.40
CA LEU A 204 2.08 6.18 -7.63
C LEU A 204 2.26 4.85 -8.37
N LYS A 205 2.64 3.80 -7.66
CA LYS A 205 2.79 2.46 -8.26
C LYS A 205 1.44 1.84 -8.63
N ASN A 206 0.44 2.04 -7.80
CA ASN A 206 -0.89 1.49 -8.04
C ASN A 206 -1.56 2.09 -9.30
N GLU A 207 -1.22 3.33 -9.65
CA GLU A 207 -1.79 4.05 -10.79
C GLU A 207 -0.87 4.04 -12.04
N GLU A 208 0.36 3.50 -11.93
CA GLU A 208 1.40 3.56 -12.96
C GLU A 208 0.90 3.03 -14.31
N GLU A 209 0.31 1.83 -14.33
CA GLU A 209 -0.15 1.20 -15.58
C GLU A 209 -1.19 2.05 -16.32
N ALA A 210 -2.14 2.64 -15.56
CA ALA A 210 -3.17 3.50 -16.13
C ALA A 210 -2.56 4.78 -16.73
N TYR A 211 -1.60 5.39 -16.03
CA TYR A 211 -0.90 6.57 -16.55
C TYR A 211 -0.02 6.23 -17.75
N GLU A 212 0.67 5.10 -17.75
CA GLU A 212 1.48 4.66 -18.88
C GLU A 212 0.62 4.45 -20.14
N GLU A 213 -0.53 3.74 -20.00
CA GLU A 213 -1.45 3.55 -21.11
C GLU A 213 -1.98 4.87 -21.67
N LEU A 214 -2.38 5.79 -20.79
CA LEU A 214 -2.93 7.07 -21.19
C LEU A 214 -1.86 8.01 -21.79
N ASN A 215 -0.65 8.00 -21.25
CA ASN A 215 0.48 8.78 -21.76
C ASN A 215 0.88 8.34 -23.16
N ASN A 216 0.80 7.05 -23.48
CA ASN A 216 1.11 6.54 -24.82
C ASN A 216 0.17 7.08 -25.91
N LYS A 217 -1.00 7.59 -25.53
CA LYS A 217 -1.99 8.19 -26.42
C LYS A 217 -1.81 9.70 -26.59
N LEU A 218 -0.86 10.33 -25.89
CA LEU A 218 -0.66 11.77 -25.86
C LEU A 218 0.66 12.19 -26.53
N PRO A 219 0.73 13.39 -27.13
CA PRO A 219 1.99 14.00 -27.57
C PRO A 219 2.83 14.43 -26.36
N ASN A 220 4.14 14.64 -26.56
CA ASN A 220 4.98 15.22 -25.53
C ASN A 220 4.83 16.76 -25.50
N VAL A 221 5.18 17.35 -24.37
CA VAL A 221 5.35 18.80 -24.27
C VAL A 221 6.52 19.22 -25.19
N GLY A 222 6.28 20.27 -26.01
CA GLY A 222 7.23 20.72 -27.04
C GLY A 222 7.05 20.04 -28.41
N ASP A 223 6.22 18.99 -28.53
CA ASP A 223 5.92 18.40 -29.84
C ASP A 223 5.06 19.36 -30.69
N PHE A 224 5.29 19.32 -32.02
CA PHE A 224 4.42 20.00 -32.96
C PHE A 224 3.24 19.13 -33.36
N VAL A 225 2.05 19.69 -33.26
CA VAL A 225 0.79 19.03 -33.60
C VAL A 225 0.00 19.84 -34.60
N THR A 226 -0.89 19.16 -35.33
CA THR A 226 -1.86 19.81 -36.23
C THR A 226 -3.26 19.57 -35.68
N THR A 227 -4.00 20.64 -35.43
CA THR A 227 -5.38 20.58 -34.93
C THR A 227 -6.35 20.15 -36.04
N LYS A 228 -7.56 19.75 -35.69
CA LYS A 228 -8.63 19.42 -36.63
C LYS A 228 -8.98 20.60 -37.55
N ASP A 229 -8.77 21.82 -37.07
CA ASP A 229 -9.02 23.08 -37.81
C ASP A 229 -7.88 23.42 -38.78
N GLY A 230 -6.86 22.55 -38.90
CA GLY A 230 -5.72 22.73 -39.78
C GLY A 230 -4.61 23.63 -39.24
N LEU A 231 -4.76 24.19 -38.04
CA LEU A 231 -3.76 25.03 -37.42
C LEU A 231 -2.58 24.18 -36.91
N ARG A 232 -1.38 24.70 -37.08
CA ARG A 232 -0.16 24.11 -36.49
C ARG A 232 0.16 24.79 -35.16
N GLY A 233 0.57 24.01 -34.19
CA GLY A 233 0.95 24.56 -32.88
C GLY A 233 1.91 23.64 -32.12
N GLU A 234 2.49 24.21 -31.08
CA GLU A 234 3.41 23.52 -30.16
C GLU A 234 2.66 23.15 -28.89
N VAL A 235 2.86 21.94 -28.40
CA VAL A 235 2.25 21.45 -27.16
C VAL A 235 2.88 22.16 -25.96
N GLN A 236 2.09 22.93 -25.24
CA GLN A 236 2.51 23.62 -24.01
C GLN A 236 2.38 22.74 -22.77
N SER A 237 1.28 22.02 -22.63
CA SER A 237 1.05 21.13 -21.49
C SER A 237 0.02 20.04 -21.86
N VAL A 238 0.06 18.94 -21.10
CA VAL A 238 -0.86 17.80 -21.27
C VAL A 238 -1.52 17.46 -19.96
N SER A 239 -2.82 17.14 -20.01
CA SER A 239 -3.59 16.60 -18.89
C SER A 239 -3.89 15.13 -19.16
N VAL A 240 -3.10 14.25 -18.54
CA VAL A 240 -3.10 12.81 -18.85
C VAL A 240 -4.47 12.18 -18.64
N LEU A 241 -5.07 12.37 -17.46
CA LEU A 241 -6.35 11.75 -17.11
C LEU A 241 -7.53 12.31 -17.93
N LYS A 242 -7.49 13.58 -18.28
CA LYS A 242 -8.55 14.22 -19.08
C LYS A 242 -8.34 14.04 -20.58
N GLN A 243 -7.16 13.56 -21.00
CA GLN A 243 -6.76 13.45 -22.40
C GLN A 243 -6.87 14.80 -23.15
N LEU A 244 -6.58 15.91 -22.43
CA LEU A 244 -6.59 17.27 -22.96
C LEU A 244 -5.17 17.78 -23.15
N VAL A 245 -4.96 18.51 -24.22
CA VAL A 245 -3.67 19.07 -24.63
C VAL A 245 -3.82 20.56 -24.85
N LYS A 246 -3.02 21.37 -24.16
CA LYS A 246 -2.90 22.81 -24.44
C LYS A 246 -1.86 23.02 -25.52
N VAL A 247 -2.27 23.67 -26.59
CA VAL A 247 -1.45 23.92 -27.77
C VAL A 247 -1.33 25.41 -27.99
N ILE A 248 -0.12 25.91 -28.19
CA ILE A 248 0.13 27.27 -28.64
C ILE A 248 -0.02 27.25 -30.16
N VAL A 249 -1.14 27.74 -30.66
CA VAL A 249 -1.39 27.84 -32.11
C VAL A 249 -1.01 29.23 -32.62
N THR A 250 -0.46 29.30 -33.82
CA THR A 250 -0.18 30.56 -34.51
C THR A 250 -1.37 30.82 -35.47
N LEU A 251 -2.01 31.97 -35.29
CA LEU A 251 -3.11 32.43 -36.15
C LEU A 251 -2.55 33.07 -37.42
N GLU A 252 -3.43 33.38 -38.38
CA GLU A 252 -3.07 33.99 -39.67
C GLU A 252 -2.42 35.37 -39.51
N ASN A 253 -2.64 36.05 -38.37
CA ASN A 253 -2.05 37.38 -38.04
C ASN A 253 -0.69 37.28 -37.31
N ASP A 254 -0.03 36.11 -37.30
CA ASP A 254 1.17 35.81 -36.49
C ASP A 254 0.97 35.91 -34.97
N GLU A 255 -0.27 36.08 -34.52
CA GLU A 255 -0.60 36.05 -33.08
C GLU A 255 -0.58 34.62 -32.56
N LYS A 256 -0.02 34.45 -31.34
CA LYS A 256 0.03 33.16 -30.66
C LYS A 256 -1.09 33.09 -29.63
N GLU A 257 -1.93 32.06 -29.74
CA GLU A 257 -3.03 31.81 -28.82
C GLU A 257 -2.91 30.42 -28.21
N VAL A 258 -3.22 30.28 -26.92
CA VAL A 258 -3.25 28.98 -26.23
C VAL A 258 -4.68 28.43 -26.29
N LYS A 259 -4.84 27.32 -26.98
CA LYS A 259 -6.13 26.60 -27.08
C LYS A 259 -6.01 25.20 -26.50
N GLU A 260 -7.10 24.73 -25.90
CA GLU A 260 -7.20 23.40 -25.34
C GLU A 260 -7.98 22.48 -26.29
N TYR A 261 -7.39 21.33 -26.62
CA TYR A 261 -7.98 20.33 -27.51
C TYR A 261 -7.99 18.97 -26.84
N HIS A 262 -8.99 18.15 -27.17
CA HIS A 262 -8.96 16.74 -26.86
C HIS A 262 -7.97 16.02 -27.80
N VAL A 263 -7.27 15.00 -27.30
CA VAL A 263 -6.22 14.30 -28.06
C VAL A 263 -6.72 13.76 -29.41
N THR A 264 -7.99 13.35 -29.49
CA THR A 264 -8.62 12.87 -30.74
C THR A 264 -8.74 13.94 -31.83
N ASP A 265 -8.68 15.22 -31.47
CA ASP A 265 -8.78 16.36 -32.37
C ASP A 265 -7.40 16.82 -32.87
N LEU A 266 -6.34 16.10 -32.48
CA LEU A 266 -4.95 16.41 -32.82
C LEU A 266 -4.34 15.33 -33.68
N ARG A 267 -3.54 15.76 -34.66
CA ARG A 267 -2.68 14.90 -35.49
C ARG A 267 -1.22 15.14 -35.11
N PHE A 268 -0.54 14.09 -34.66
CA PHE A 268 0.86 14.12 -34.24
C PHE A 268 1.55 12.78 -34.55
N LYS A 269 2.87 12.76 -34.53
CA LYS A 269 3.64 11.53 -34.68
C LYS A 269 3.64 10.75 -33.36
N PRO A 270 3.42 9.43 -33.40
CA PRO A 270 3.46 8.63 -32.18
C PRO A 270 4.83 8.73 -31.47
N ARG A 271 4.79 8.63 -30.15
CA ARG A 271 5.95 8.73 -29.25
C ARG A 271 7.11 7.83 -29.70
N ARG A 272 8.29 8.39 -29.96
CA ARG A 272 9.50 7.59 -30.20
C ARG A 272 10.15 7.27 -28.84
N LYS A 273 10.53 6.00 -28.62
CA LYS A 273 11.20 5.49 -27.41
C LYS A 273 12.56 6.15 -27.06
N ARG A 274 12.93 7.25 -27.71
CA ARG A 274 14.29 7.82 -27.65
C ARG A 274 14.60 8.75 -26.48
N ASP A 275 13.61 9.25 -25.74
CA ASP A 275 13.84 10.26 -24.70
C ASP A 275 14.22 9.67 -23.31
N HIS A 276 14.33 8.34 -23.20
CA HIS A 276 14.70 7.68 -21.95
C HIS A 276 16.17 7.90 -21.56
N MET A 277 17.07 8.23 -22.46
CA MET A 277 18.51 8.24 -22.19
C MET A 277 19.03 9.47 -21.45
N GLN A 278 18.42 10.65 -21.65
CA GLN A 278 18.81 11.87 -20.89
C GLN A 278 18.15 11.92 -19.50
N MET A 279 16.92 11.43 -19.38
CA MET A 279 16.24 11.30 -18.08
C MET A 279 16.92 10.31 -17.12
N ASP A 280 17.66 9.33 -17.63
CA ASP A 280 18.31 8.28 -16.82
C ASP A 280 19.45 8.80 -15.93
N ASN A 281 20.15 9.85 -16.31
CA ASN A 281 21.28 10.38 -15.54
C ASN A 281 20.84 11.20 -14.32
N GLU A 282 19.82 12.04 -14.46
CA GLU A 282 19.24 12.77 -13.31
C GLU A 282 18.53 11.82 -12.35
N LEU A 283 17.83 10.82 -12.89
CA LEU A 283 17.18 9.76 -12.13
C LEU A 283 18.18 8.92 -11.34
N ARG A 284 19.30 8.53 -11.95
CA ARG A 284 20.38 7.80 -11.25
C ARG A 284 20.98 8.62 -10.10
N GLN A 285 21.11 9.92 -10.27
CA GLN A 285 21.61 10.80 -9.18
C GLN A 285 20.60 10.88 -8.04
N LEU A 286 19.31 10.99 -8.32
CA LEU A 286 18.25 11.00 -7.31
C LEU A 286 18.09 9.65 -6.60
N GLU A 287 18.17 8.54 -7.32
CA GLU A 287 18.17 7.17 -6.74
C GLU A 287 19.41 6.90 -5.88
N LEU A 288 20.57 7.48 -6.23
CA LEU A 288 21.79 7.41 -5.41
C LEU A 288 21.65 8.21 -4.12
N LEU A 289 20.93 9.33 -4.13
CA LEU A 289 20.61 10.10 -2.95
C LEU A 289 19.62 9.35 -2.04
N GLU A 290 18.55 8.76 -2.59
CA GLU A 290 17.61 7.91 -1.84
C GLU A 290 18.30 6.69 -1.22
N LYS A 291 19.19 6.03 -1.95
CA LYS A 291 19.98 4.90 -1.41
C LYS A 291 20.94 5.30 -0.29
N LYS A 292 21.38 6.55 -0.22
CA LYS A 292 22.20 7.07 0.89
C LYS A 292 21.37 7.38 2.13
N GLU A 293 20.12 7.83 1.96
CA GLU A 293 19.21 8.17 3.06
C GLU A 293 18.35 7.00 3.57
N GLY A 294 18.24 5.92 2.81
CA GLY A 294 17.26 4.85 3.03
C GLY A 294 17.80 3.44 3.12
N LYS A 295 18.90 3.17 3.83
CA LYS A 295 19.18 1.80 4.31
C LYS A 295 18.43 1.53 5.60
N SER A 296 17.12 1.30 5.51
CA SER A 296 16.39 0.61 6.56
C SER A 296 16.39 -0.89 6.24
N HIS A 297 17.09 -1.66 7.07
CA HIS A 297 17.21 -3.13 6.99
C HIS A 297 15.94 -3.87 7.47
N LEU A 298 14.74 -3.47 7.06
CA LEU A 298 13.48 -4.01 7.60
C LEU A 298 12.58 -4.70 6.55
N ASP A 299 13.05 -4.89 5.33
CA ASP A 299 12.27 -5.58 4.29
C ASP A 299 12.62 -7.08 4.13
N ASP A 300 13.53 -7.61 4.97
CA ASP A 300 13.91 -9.03 5.00
C ASP A 300 13.58 -9.65 6.37
N ALA A 301 12.29 -9.97 6.62
CA ALA A 301 11.90 -10.92 7.68
C ALA A 301 10.49 -11.47 7.42
#